data_a58d6b83d822dc379405e6eeaab308d4
#
_entry.id   a58d6b83d822dc379405e6eeaab308d4
#
_cell.length_a   1.000
_cell.length_b   1.000
_cell.length_c   1.000
_cell.angle_alpha   90.00
_cell.angle_beta   90.00
_cell.angle_gamma   90.00
#
_symmetry.space_group_name_H-M   'P 1'
#
loop_
_entity.id
_entity.type
_entity.pdbx_description
1 polymer ?
#
loop_
_entity_poly.entity_id
_entity_poly.type
_entity_poly.pdbx_seq_one_letter_code
_entity_poly.pdbx_strand_id
1 'polypeptide(L)'
;MRVAHEVWLTEAILVEIGNALARSNRSTAVAFINSCYVTPNVNVVSVDRTLMQRAIDFYRGREDKEWGLTDCISFIVMEDHGLTDALTADEHFQQAGFRALLREDM
;
A
#
# COMPACT_ATOMS: atom_id res chain seq x y z
N MET A 1 -10.14 2.35 27.08
CA MET A 1 -10.37 1.21 26.15
C MET A 1 -9.59 1.42 24.87
N ARG A 2 -8.97 0.36 24.38
CA ARG A 2 -8.23 0.43 23.13
C ARG A 2 -9.01 -0.26 22.02
N VAL A 3 -9.16 0.44 20.90
CA VAL A 3 -9.73 -0.15 19.68
C VAL A 3 -8.59 -0.81 18.90
N ALA A 4 -8.79 -2.07 18.50
CA ALA A 4 -7.83 -2.75 17.67
C ALA A 4 -7.87 -2.14 16.26
N HIS A 5 -6.71 -1.83 15.71
CA HIS A 5 -6.59 -1.32 14.36
C HIS A 5 -6.05 -2.40 13.46
N GLU A 6 -6.64 -2.54 12.30
CA GLU A 6 -6.13 -3.42 11.27
C GLU A 6 -5.25 -2.65 10.30
N VAL A 7 -4.17 -3.28 9.88
CA VAL A 7 -3.26 -2.76 8.87
C VAL A 7 -3.48 -3.55 7.59
N TRP A 8 -3.60 -2.84 6.48
CA TRP A 8 -3.77 -3.46 5.17
C TRP A 8 -2.56 -3.13 4.30
N LEU A 9 -1.98 -4.14 3.70
CA LEU A 9 -0.84 -4.01 2.81
C LEU A 9 -1.10 -4.82 1.55
N THR A 10 -0.59 -4.37 0.42
CA THR A 10 -0.61 -5.18 -0.79
C THR A 10 0.73 -5.85 -1.01
N GLU A 11 0.74 -6.95 -1.72
CA GLU A 11 1.99 -7.62 -2.07
C GLU A 11 2.89 -6.73 -2.94
N ALA A 12 2.32 -5.81 -3.70
CA ALA A 12 3.11 -4.86 -4.49
C ALA A 12 4.00 -3.98 -3.59
N ILE A 13 3.47 -3.55 -2.44
CA ILE A 13 4.24 -2.77 -1.46
C ILE A 13 5.35 -3.62 -0.86
N LEU A 14 5.06 -4.88 -0.56
CA LEU A 14 6.08 -5.79 0.00
C LEU A 14 7.23 -5.99 -1.00
N VAL A 15 6.92 -6.08 -2.28
CA VAL A 15 7.96 -6.18 -3.33
C VAL A 15 8.80 -4.90 -3.35
N GLU A 16 8.19 -3.74 -3.24
CA GLU A 16 8.93 -2.48 -3.20
C GLU A 16 9.87 -2.40 -2.00
N ILE A 17 9.41 -2.86 -0.84
CA ILE A 17 10.25 -2.91 0.37
C ILE A 17 11.44 -3.83 0.14
N GLY A 18 11.21 -5.00 -0.42
CA GLY A 18 12.29 -5.94 -0.74
C GLY A 18 13.32 -5.33 -1.70
N ASN A 19 12.85 -4.62 -2.71
CA ASN A 19 13.72 -3.96 -3.68
C ASN A 19 14.51 -2.82 -3.04
N ALA A 20 13.86 -2.03 -2.19
CA ALA A 20 14.51 -0.88 -1.53
C ALA A 20 15.65 -1.32 -0.61
N LEU A 21 15.53 -2.47 0.04
CA LEU A 21 16.52 -2.96 0.99
C LEU A 21 17.46 -4.02 0.40
N ALA A 22 17.36 -4.29 -0.90
CA ALA A 22 18.07 -5.40 -1.53
C ALA A 22 19.59 -5.31 -1.37
N ARG A 23 20.14 -4.11 -1.36
CA ARG A 23 21.59 -3.89 -1.23
C ARG A 23 22.05 -3.59 0.17
N SER A 24 21.19 -2.94 0.97
CA SER A 24 21.59 -2.43 2.29
C SER A 24 21.28 -3.41 3.42
N ASN A 25 20.12 -4.06 3.40
CA ASN A 25 19.70 -4.94 4.49
C ASN A 25 18.62 -5.91 4.04
N ARG A 26 19.04 -6.86 3.22
CA ARG A 26 18.13 -7.88 2.68
C ARG A 26 17.51 -8.75 3.76
N SER A 27 18.26 -9.09 4.79
CA SER A 27 17.74 -9.92 5.88
C SER A 27 16.63 -9.23 6.66
N THR A 28 16.73 -7.91 6.87
CA THR A 28 15.67 -7.14 7.50
C THR A 28 14.41 -7.12 6.63
N ALA A 29 14.57 -6.97 5.32
CA ALA A 29 13.42 -7.01 4.40
C ALA A 29 12.70 -8.35 4.49
N VAL A 30 13.44 -9.46 4.45
CA VAL A 30 12.86 -10.81 4.54
C VAL A 30 12.11 -10.99 5.86
N ALA A 31 12.72 -10.59 6.98
CA ALA A 31 12.08 -10.72 8.29
C ALA A 31 10.79 -9.89 8.37
N PHE A 32 10.82 -8.66 7.87
CA PHE A 32 9.64 -7.80 7.89
C PHE A 32 8.52 -8.37 7.02
N ILE A 33 8.84 -8.76 5.78
CA ILE A 33 7.84 -9.29 4.84
C ILE A 33 7.19 -10.55 5.42
N ASN A 34 7.99 -11.46 5.96
CA ASN A 34 7.45 -12.67 6.57
C ASN A 34 6.57 -12.35 7.77
N SER A 35 6.94 -11.35 8.58
CA SER A 35 6.15 -10.95 9.73
C SER A 35 4.77 -10.43 9.34
N CYS A 36 4.66 -9.75 8.19
CA CYS A 36 3.38 -9.23 7.72
C CYS A 36 2.35 -10.35 7.49
N TYR A 37 2.81 -11.51 7.01
CA TYR A 37 1.91 -12.63 6.73
C TYR A 37 1.42 -13.35 7.97
N VAL A 38 2.11 -13.23 9.09
CA VAL A 38 1.78 -13.98 10.31
C VAL A 38 1.27 -13.10 11.46
N THR A 39 1.30 -11.79 11.30
CA THR A 39 0.84 -10.86 12.35
C THR A 39 -0.70 -10.76 12.27
N PRO A 40 -1.42 -11.04 13.38
CA PRO A 40 -2.89 -11.20 13.33
C PRO A 40 -3.67 -10.00 12.83
N ASN A 41 -3.21 -8.77 13.09
CA ASN A 41 -3.94 -7.56 12.67
C ASN A 41 -3.38 -6.96 11.38
N VAL A 42 -2.55 -7.70 10.65
CA VAL A 42 -2.03 -7.27 9.35
C VAL A 42 -2.65 -8.12 8.26
N ASN A 43 -3.31 -7.46 7.33
CA ASN A 43 -3.98 -8.11 6.20
C ASN A 43 -3.14 -7.87 4.95
N VAL A 44 -2.54 -8.91 4.41
CA VAL A 44 -1.76 -8.83 3.17
C VAL A 44 -2.66 -9.22 2.01
N VAL A 45 -2.88 -8.28 1.11
CA VAL A 45 -3.74 -8.51 -0.06
C VAL A 45 -2.88 -8.98 -1.23
N SER A 46 -3.23 -10.14 -1.77
CA SER A 46 -2.56 -10.68 -2.95
C SER A 46 -2.92 -9.86 -4.17
N VAL A 47 -1.93 -9.59 -5.01
CA VAL A 47 -2.16 -8.93 -6.28
C VAL A 47 -2.43 -9.99 -7.34
N ASP A 48 -3.69 -10.43 -7.41
CA ASP A 48 -4.11 -11.40 -8.40
C ASP A 48 -4.36 -10.72 -9.75
N ARG A 49 -4.72 -11.51 -10.75
CA ARG A 49 -4.95 -11.00 -12.10
C ARG A 49 -6.08 -9.97 -12.13
N THR A 50 -7.15 -10.21 -11.40
CA THR A 50 -8.31 -9.31 -11.36
C THR A 50 -7.92 -7.95 -10.79
N LEU A 51 -7.22 -7.93 -9.67
CA LEU A 51 -6.75 -6.69 -9.06
C LEU A 51 -5.76 -5.98 -9.97
N MET A 52 -4.83 -6.73 -10.57
CA MET A 52 -3.86 -6.14 -11.50
C MET A 52 -4.56 -5.49 -12.69
N GLN A 53 -5.58 -6.14 -13.27
CA GLN A 53 -6.28 -5.58 -14.42
C GLN A 53 -7.03 -4.31 -14.05
N ARG A 54 -7.68 -4.28 -12.88
CA ARG A 54 -8.34 -3.08 -12.38
C ARG A 54 -7.34 -1.94 -12.19
N ALA A 55 -6.17 -2.26 -11.65
CA ALA A 55 -5.13 -1.25 -11.43
C ALA A 55 -4.58 -0.71 -12.75
N ILE A 56 -4.39 -1.57 -13.75
CA ILE A 56 -3.94 -1.14 -15.08
C ILE A 56 -4.96 -0.19 -15.70
N ASP A 57 -6.25 -0.51 -15.63
CA ASP A 57 -7.30 0.34 -16.17
C ASP A 57 -7.35 1.68 -15.47
N PHE A 58 -7.23 1.69 -14.16
CA PHE A 58 -7.20 2.92 -13.37
C PHE A 58 -5.98 3.76 -13.73
N TYR A 59 -4.83 3.13 -13.79
CA TYR A 59 -3.56 3.76 -14.13
C TYR A 59 -3.62 4.40 -15.53
N ARG A 60 -4.17 3.68 -16.50
CA ARG A 60 -4.33 4.18 -17.87
C ARG A 60 -5.20 5.43 -17.93
N GLY A 61 -6.24 5.48 -17.11
CA GLY A 61 -7.20 6.59 -17.10
C GLY A 61 -6.73 7.83 -16.36
N ARG A 62 -5.57 7.81 -15.71
CA ARG A 62 -5.10 8.93 -14.88
C ARG A 62 -3.74 9.44 -15.35
N GLU A 63 -3.67 9.81 -16.62
CA GLU A 63 -2.46 10.43 -17.18
C GLU A 63 -2.19 11.81 -16.59
N ASP A 64 -3.21 12.43 -15.99
CA ASP A 64 -3.11 13.72 -15.31
C ASP A 64 -2.34 13.63 -13.98
N LYS A 65 -2.02 12.44 -13.51
CA LYS A 65 -1.34 12.22 -12.23
C LYS A 65 -0.02 11.49 -12.46
N GLU A 66 0.89 11.67 -11.50
CA GLU A 66 2.17 10.96 -11.49
C GLU A 66 2.11 9.68 -10.66
N TRP A 67 0.92 9.14 -10.46
CA TRP A 67 0.72 7.92 -9.67
C TRP A 67 1.34 6.72 -10.38
N GLY A 68 2.14 5.95 -9.64
CA GLY A 68 2.65 4.69 -10.12
C GLY A 68 1.59 3.60 -10.05
N LEU A 69 1.89 2.46 -10.68
CA LEU A 69 0.97 1.32 -10.67
C LEU A 69 0.75 0.79 -9.24
N THR A 70 1.79 0.79 -8.41
CA THR A 70 1.68 0.38 -7.01
C THR A 70 0.69 1.27 -6.25
N ASP A 71 0.72 2.58 -6.49
CA ASP A 71 -0.23 3.51 -5.89
C ASP A 71 -1.66 3.16 -6.28
N CYS A 72 -1.89 2.89 -7.57
CA CYS A 72 -3.21 2.53 -8.07
C CYS A 72 -3.74 1.25 -7.43
N ILE A 73 -2.88 0.25 -7.24
CA ILE A 73 -3.25 -0.98 -6.55
C ILE A 73 -3.69 -0.67 -5.12
N SER A 74 -2.92 0.17 -4.42
CA SER A 74 -3.25 0.55 -3.03
C SER A 74 -4.57 1.32 -2.96
N PHE A 75 -4.82 2.24 -3.88
CA PHE A 75 -6.05 3.03 -3.88
C PHE A 75 -7.29 2.15 -4.10
N ILE A 76 -7.19 1.17 -4.98
CA ILE A 76 -8.29 0.22 -5.22
C ILE A 76 -8.57 -0.60 -3.96
N VAL A 77 -7.53 -1.12 -3.31
CA VAL A 77 -7.69 -1.90 -2.08
C VAL A 77 -8.30 -1.05 -0.97
N MET A 78 -7.84 0.19 -0.82
CA MET A 78 -8.40 1.10 0.18
C MET A 78 -9.88 1.36 -0.07
N GLU A 79 -10.26 1.62 -1.31
CA GLU A 79 -11.65 1.86 -1.66
C GLU A 79 -12.52 0.64 -1.46
N ASP A 80 -12.06 -0.54 -1.91
CA ASP A 80 -12.79 -1.79 -1.75
C ASP A 80 -13.08 -2.13 -0.29
N HIS A 81 -12.20 -1.76 0.61
CA HIS A 81 -12.32 -2.07 2.04
C HIS A 81 -12.81 -0.87 2.88
N GLY A 82 -13.20 0.23 2.22
CA GLY A 82 -13.71 1.40 2.92
C GLY A 82 -12.67 2.10 3.79
N LEU A 83 -11.40 2.01 3.42
CA LEU A 83 -10.31 2.63 4.17
C LEU A 83 -10.10 4.06 3.70
N THR A 84 -9.89 4.98 4.65
CA THR A 84 -9.70 6.39 4.33
C THR A 84 -8.33 6.92 4.74
N ASP A 85 -7.68 6.24 5.68
CA ASP A 85 -6.41 6.69 6.26
C ASP A 85 -5.27 5.80 5.77
N ALA A 86 -4.18 6.43 5.32
CA ALA A 86 -2.98 5.73 4.89
C ALA A 86 -1.79 6.19 5.73
N LEU A 87 -0.99 5.25 6.23
CA LEU A 87 0.23 5.56 6.98
C LEU A 87 1.34 5.86 5.96
N THR A 88 1.31 7.06 5.42
CA THR A 88 2.23 7.51 4.37
C THR A 88 2.42 9.01 4.46
N ALA A 89 3.54 9.50 3.90
CA ALA A 89 3.78 10.93 3.69
C ALA A 89 3.64 11.30 2.20
N ASP A 90 3.21 10.36 1.37
CA ASP A 90 3.12 10.58 -0.08
C ASP A 90 1.87 11.38 -0.42
N GLU A 91 2.06 12.50 -1.11
CA GLU A 91 0.96 13.37 -1.53
C GLU A 91 0.00 12.69 -2.51
N HIS A 92 0.44 11.64 -3.19
CA HIS A 92 -0.40 10.90 -4.12
C HIS A 92 -1.67 10.37 -3.44
N PHE A 93 -1.57 9.96 -2.18
CA PHE A 93 -2.72 9.49 -1.41
C PHE A 93 -3.71 10.61 -1.13
N GLN A 94 -3.21 11.83 -0.83
CA GLN A 94 -4.09 13.00 -0.66
C GLN A 94 -4.78 13.35 -1.96
N GLN A 95 -4.07 13.30 -3.08
CA GLN A 95 -4.65 13.58 -4.40
C GLN A 95 -5.76 12.60 -4.75
N ALA A 96 -5.66 11.36 -4.27
CA ALA A 96 -6.67 10.32 -4.50
C ALA A 96 -7.85 10.39 -3.53
N GLY A 97 -7.84 11.32 -2.58
CA GLY A 97 -8.94 11.55 -1.64
C GLY A 97 -8.77 10.84 -0.29
N PHE A 98 -7.61 10.31 0.01
CA PHE A 98 -7.31 9.65 1.29
C PHE A 98 -6.55 10.58 2.23
N ARG A 99 -6.55 10.24 3.52
CA ARG A 99 -5.74 10.97 4.50
C ARG A 99 -4.35 10.34 4.56
N ALA A 100 -3.33 11.14 4.26
CA ALA A 100 -1.93 10.72 4.41
C ALA A 100 -1.47 11.13 5.80
N LEU A 101 -1.53 10.23 6.76
CA LEU A 101 -1.37 10.54 8.19
C LEU A 101 -0.02 11.14 8.52
N LEU A 102 1.04 10.71 7.85
CA LEU A 102 2.38 11.24 8.12
C LEU A 102 2.57 12.66 7.59
N ARG A 103 1.74 13.11 6.65
CA ARG A 103 1.80 14.49 6.15
C ARG A 103 1.06 15.47 7.05
N GLU A 104 0.04 15.01 7.76
CA GLU A 104 -0.75 15.89 8.63
C GLU A 104 0.06 16.46 9.79
N ASP A 105 1.14 15.80 10.15
CA ASP A 105 2.01 16.19 11.26
C ASP A 105 3.19 17.07 10.81
N MET A 106 3.26 17.42 9.54
CA MET A 106 4.35 18.23 9.00
C MET A 106 4.04 19.73 9.00
#